data_6a5543b9c035b4253e9777d0fb8c85fa
#
_entry.id   6a5543b9c035b4253e9777d0fb8c85fa
#
_cell.length_a   1.000
_cell.length_b   1.000
_cell.length_c   1.000
_cell.angle_alpha   90.00
_cell.angle_beta   90.00
_cell.angle_gamma   90.00
#
_symmetry.space_group_name_H-M   'P 1'
#
loop_
_entity.id
_entity.type
_entity.pdbx_description
1 polymer ?
#
loop_
_entity_poly.entity_id
_entity_poly.type
_entity_poly.pdbx_seq_one_letter_code
_entity_poly.pdbx_strand_id
1 'polypeptide(L)'
;MPENENSKKTICLTDNDQDDRMLLHEALLDLKKTFEILELCSADQLLDHLTRKPLRIPDYVFLDLLMPGMDGFECLERLRSGPLGRKEIKIIIYSCQSGEESIQRSFDLGADFYAVKPSRYNDLKDLARVIMEYSWEGLERGQRIFGAR
;
A
#
# COMPACT_ATOMS: atom_id res chain seq x y z
N MET A 1 -2.84 -23.33 13.95
CA MET A 1 -3.06 -23.83 12.57
C MET A 1 -1.98 -23.28 11.67
N PRO A 2 -1.29 -24.15 10.98
CA PRO A 2 -0.38 -23.63 9.97
C PRO A 2 -1.19 -22.87 8.92
N GLU A 3 -0.63 -21.76 8.46
CA GLU A 3 -1.25 -21.04 7.38
C GLU A 3 -1.38 -21.97 6.17
N ASN A 4 -2.52 -21.88 5.51
CA ASN A 4 -2.70 -22.62 4.28
C ASN A 4 -1.76 -22.01 3.22
N GLU A 5 -0.70 -22.74 2.87
CA GLU A 5 0.29 -22.30 1.89
C GLU A 5 -0.32 -21.96 0.55
N ASN A 6 -1.56 -22.41 0.30
CA ASN A 6 -2.29 -22.14 -0.92
C ASN A 6 -3.15 -20.87 -0.86
N SER A 7 -3.23 -20.20 0.31
CA SER A 7 -3.99 -18.97 0.39
C SER A 7 -3.19 -17.82 -0.19
N LYS A 8 -3.73 -17.20 -1.24
CA LYS A 8 -3.11 -16.05 -1.90
C LYS A 8 -3.34 -14.79 -1.09
N LYS A 9 -2.28 -14.01 -0.90
CA LYS A 9 -2.44 -12.65 -0.39
C LYS A 9 -2.97 -11.76 -1.49
N THR A 10 -3.89 -10.89 -1.12
CA THR A 10 -4.49 -9.93 -2.06
C THR A 10 -3.86 -8.57 -1.85
N ILE A 11 -3.37 -7.99 -2.92
CA ILE A 11 -2.70 -6.69 -2.91
C ILE A 11 -3.47 -5.75 -3.84
N CYS A 12 -3.81 -4.58 -3.34
CA CYS A 12 -4.44 -3.53 -4.14
C CYS A 12 -3.43 -2.42 -4.37
N LEU A 13 -3.23 -2.04 -5.63
CA LEU A 13 -2.36 -0.94 -6.03
C LEU A 13 -3.25 0.23 -6.43
N THR A 14 -3.21 1.31 -5.67
CA THR A 14 -4.05 2.50 -5.91
C THR A 14 -3.16 3.69 -6.26
N ASP A 15 -3.09 4.01 -7.53
CA ASP A 15 -2.23 5.04 -8.08
C ASP A 15 -2.79 5.46 -9.44
N ASN A 16 -2.91 6.76 -9.71
CA ASN A 16 -3.40 7.22 -11.00
C ASN A 16 -2.34 7.11 -12.10
N ASP A 17 -1.08 6.92 -11.76
CA ASP A 17 0.00 6.74 -12.74
C ASP A 17 0.09 5.27 -13.16
N GLN A 18 -0.31 4.99 -14.39
CA GLN A 18 -0.33 3.63 -14.90
C GLN A 18 1.07 3.00 -14.94
N ASP A 19 2.09 3.78 -15.30
CA ASP A 19 3.45 3.27 -15.41
C ASP A 19 3.98 2.88 -14.03
N ASP A 20 3.74 3.69 -13.02
CA ASP A 20 4.14 3.37 -11.65
C ASP A 20 3.44 2.11 -11.13
N ARG A 21 2.13 1.96 -11.44
CA ARG A 21 1.42 0.74 -11.05
C ARG A 21 1.99 -0.49 -11.72
N MET A 22 2.29 -0.41 -13.03
CA MET A 22 2.84 -1.53 -13.79
C MET A 22 4.19 -1.97 -13.24
N LEU A 23 5.06 -1.01 -12.94
CA LEU A 23 6.38 -1.32 -12.41
C LEU A 23 6.30 -1.99 -11.04
N LEU A 24 5.44 -1.50 -10.17
CA LEU A 24 5.25 -2.12 -8.86
C LEU A 24 4.64 -3.52 -8.98
N HIS A 25 3.69 -3.69 -9.89
CA HIS A 25 3.10 -4.99 -10.18
C HIS A 25 4.18 -5.99 -10.60
N GLU A 26 5.05 -5.59 -11.53
CA GLU A 26 6.16 -6.44 -11.98
C GLU A 26 7.12 -6.78 -10.84
N ALA A 27 7.45 -5.80 -10.01
CA ALA A 27 8.35 -6.01 -8.88
C ALA A 27 7.77 -7.02 -7.87
N LEU A 28 6.45 -6.95 -7.63
CA LEU A 28 5.77 -7.90 -6.76
C LEU A 28 5.77 -9.30 -7.35
N LEU A 29 5.55 -9.43 -8.66
CA LEU A 29 5.58 -10.73 -9.34
C LEU A 29 6.98 -11.34 -9.32
N ASP A 30 8.03 -10.53 -9.35
CA ASP A 30 9.41 -11.00 -9.29
C ASP A 30 9.77 -11.70 -7.97
N LEU A 31 8.96 -11.52 -6.94
CA LEU A 31 9.18 -12.19 -5.65
C LEU A 31 8.87 -13.68 -5.70
N LYS A 32 8.33 -14.17 -6.81
CA LYS A 32 7.99 -15.59 -7.00
C LYS A 32 7.02 -16.13 -5.95
N LYS A 33 6.23 -15.25 -5.37
CA LYS A 33 5.14 -15.61 -4.46
C LYS A 33 3.83 -15.46 -5.20
N THR A 34 2.83 -16.20 -4.77
CA THR A 34 1.52 -16.11 -5.40
C THR A 34 0.72 -14.98 -4.76
N PHE A 35 0.49 -13.92 -5.52
CA PHE A 35 -0.35 -12.80 -5.10
C PHE A 35 -1.52 -12.63 -6.06
N GLU A 36 -2.64 -12.19 -5.53
CA GLU A 36 -3.73 -11.67 -6.34
C GLU A 36 -3.62 -10.15 -6.28
N ILE A 37 -3.36 -9.52 -7.43
CA ILE A 37 -3.08 -8.09 -7.50
C ILE A 37 -4.20 -7.38 -8.27
N LEU A 38 -4.80 -6.38 -7.63
CA LEU A 38 -5.82 -5.54 -8.22
C LEU A 38 -5.23 -4.13 -8.40
N GLU A 39 -5.34 -3.59 -9.61
CA GLU A 39 -4.90 -2.23 -9.90
C GLU A 39 -6.10 -1.30 -10.00
N LEU A 40 -6.06 -0.22 -9.25
CA LEU A 40 -7.08 0.83 -9.25
C LEU A 40 -6.43 2.17 -9.50
N CYS A 41 -7.10 3.04 -10.23
CA CYS A 41 -6.50 4.31 -10.63
C CYS A 41 -6.95 5.52 -9.79
N SER A 42 -7.81 5.32 -8.80
CA SER A 42 -8.26 6.42 -7.95
C SER A 42 -8.67 5.94 -6.56
N ALA A 43 -8.71 6.88 -5.62
CA ALA A 43 -9.22 6.62 -4.28
C ALA A 43 -10.70 6.23 -4.32
N ASP A 44 -11.47 6.88 -5.18
CA ASP A 44 -12.90 6.56 -5.32
C ASP A 44 -13.11 5.11 -5.75
N GLN A 45 -12.29 4.62 -6.67
CA GLN A 45 -12.36 3.23 -7.10
C GLN A 45 -12.04 2.27 -5.95
N LEU A 46 -11.06 2.61 -5.13
CA LEU A 46 -10.70 1.77 -3.98
C LEU A 46 -11.85 1.71 -2.97
N LEU A 47 -12.41 2.85 -2.59
CA LEU A 47 -13.51 2.89 -1.63
C LEU A 47 -14.76 2.21 -2.18
N ASP A 48 -15.04 2.39 -3.46
CA ASP A 48 -16.16 1.73 -4.14
C ASP A 48 -15.98 0.21 -4.13
N HIS A 49 -14.77 -0.26 -4.43
CA HIS A 49 -14.47 -1.70 -4.41
C HIS A 49 -14.71 -2.31 -3.03
N LEU A 50 -14.24 -1.63 -1.96
CA LEU A 50 -14.41 -2.11 -0.60
C LEU A 50 -15.88 -2.11 -0.16
N THR A 51 -16.65 -1.15 -0.66
CA THR A 51 -18.08 -1.06 -0.36
C THR A 51 -18.87 -2.17 -1.05
N ARG A 52 -18.58 -2.43 -2.32
CA ARG A 52 -19.31 -3.42 -3.12
C ARG A 52 -18.92 -4.86 -2.82
N LYS A 53 -17.68 -5.09 -2.40
CA LYS A 53 -17.16 -6.44 -2.14
C LYS A 53 -16.57 -6.53 -0.75
N PRO A 54 -17.40 -6.40 0.30
CA PRO A 54 -16.90 -6.36 1.67
C PRO A 54 -16.25 -7.67 2.13
N LEU A 55 -16.51 -8.79 1.43
CA LEU A 55 -15.90 -10.08 1.75
C LEU A 55 -14.55 -10.28 1.08
N ARG A 56 -14.15 -9.38 0.18
CA ARG A 56 -12.86 -9.43 -0.53
C ARG A 56 -12.00 -8.26 -0.14
N ILE A 57 -11.69 -8.17 1.15
CA ILE A 57 -10.83 -7.12 1.69
C ILE A 57 -9.39 -7.47 1.35
N PRO A 58 -8.63 -6.55 0.74
CA PRO A 58 -7.23 -6.82 0.45
C PRO A 58 -6.41 -6.92 1.74
N ASP A 59 -5.37 -7.74 1.70
CA ASP A 59 -4.41 -7.84 2.80
C ASP A 59 -3.52 -6.61 2.84
N TYR A 60 -3.15 -6.10 1.67
CA TYR A 60 -2.27 -4.94 1.52
C TYR A 60 -2.86 -3.94 0.54
N VAL A 61 -2.74 -2.66 0.86
CA VAL A 61 -3.08 -1.56 -0.04
C VAL A 61 -1.88 -0.66 -0.18
N PHE A 62 -1.39 -0.51 -1.41
CA PHE A 62 -0.42 0.54 -1.76
C PHE A 62 -1.22 1.74 -2.21
N LEU A 63 -0.96 2.89 -1.62
CA LEU A 63 -1.78 4.08 -1.82
C LEU A 63 -0.90 5.29 -2.10
N ASP A 64 -1.08 5.91 -3.26
CA ASP A 64 -0.40 7.16 -3.59
C ASP A 64 -1.11 8.32 -2.89
N LEU A 65 -0.33 9.31 -2.46
CA LEU A 65 -0.87 10.52 -1.86
C LEU A 65 -1.37 11.52 -2.90
N LEU A 66 -0.72 11.56 -4.06
CA LEU A 66 -1.03 12.54 -5.11
C LEU A 66 -1.94 11.91 -6.16
N MET A 67 -3.24 12.08 -5.96
CA MET A 67 -4.24 11.62 -6.92
C MET A 67 -5.25 12.75 -7.16
N PRO A 68 -5.75 12.91 -8.40
CA PRO A 68 -6.78 13.90 -8.67
C PRO A 68 -8.10 13.51 -7.97
N GLY A 69 -8.85 14.52 -7.57
CA GLY A 69 -10.07 14.31 -6.79
C GLY A 69 -9.73 14.06 -5.33
N MET A 70 -10.14 12.92 -4.80
CA MET A 70 -9.79 12.54 -3.42
C MET A 70 -8.32 12.16 -3.37
N ASP A 71 -7.54 12.87 -2.53
CA ASP A 71 -6.13 12.54 -2.35
C ASP A 71 -5.93 11.36 -1.42
N GLY A 72 -4.67 10.90 -1.32
CA GLY A 72 -4.35 9.74 -0.50
C GLY A 72 -4.56 9.95 1.00
N PHE A 73 -4.39 11.16 1.50
CA PHE A 73 -4.64 11.43 2.92
C PHE A 73 -6.11 11.26 3.28
N GLU A 74 -6.99 11.81 2.48
CA GLU A 74 -8.44 11.66 2.69
C GLU A 74 -8.85 10.20 2.55
N CYS A 75 -8.32 9.51 1.57
CA CYS A 75 -8.57 8.09 1.37
C CYS A 75 -8.13 7.27 2.59
N LEU A 76 -6.92 7.53 3.09
CA LEU A 76 -6.37 6.86 4.26
C LEU A 76 -7.26 7.06 5.49
N GLU A 77 -7.69 8.29 5.70
CA GLU A 77 -8.60 8.60 6.80
C GLU A 77 -9.89 7.81 6.71
N ARG A 78 -10.48 7.74 5.53
CA ARG A 78 -11.72 6.99 5.31
C ARG A 78 -11.53 5.48 5.46
N LEU A 79 -10.35 4.96 5.13
CA LEU A 79 -10.04 3.55 5.31
C LEU A 79 -9.90 3.16 6.78
N ARG A 80 -9.44 4.08 7.61
CA ARG A 80 -9.20 3.80 9.04
C ARG A 80 -10.34 4.21 9.96
N SER A 81 -11.13 5.18 9.56
CA SER A 81 -12.23 5.69 10.36
C SER A 81 -13.54 5.63 9.59
N GLY A 82 -14.65 5.84 10.27
CA GLY A 82 -15.95 5.82 9.62
C GLY A 82 -16.48 4.41 9.35
N PRO A 83 -17.56 4.29 8.55
CA PRO A 83 -18.26 3.02 8.33
C PRO A 83 -17.40 1.94 7.66
N LEU A 84 -16.38 2.35 6.87
CA LEU A 84 -15.49 1.42 6.20
C LEU A 84 -14.28 1.05 7.05
N GLY A 85 -14.15 1.60 8.26
CA GLY A 85 -12.96 1.45 9.10
C GLY A 85 -12.39 0.04 9.13
N ARG A 86 -11.33 -0.20 8.37
CA ARG A 86 -10.68 -1.50 8.21
C ARG A 86 -9.29 -1.45 8.82
N LYS A 87 -9.17 -1.88 10.06
CA LYS A 87 -7.89 -1.85 10.78
C LYS A 87 -6.99 -3.01 10.40
N GLU A 88 -7.54 -4.08 9.85
CA GLU A 88 -6.80 -5.26 9.44
C GLU A 88 -6.02 -5.09 8.14
N ILE A 89 -6.37 -4.11 7.32
CA ILE A 89 -5.66 -3.84 6.05
C ILE A 89 -4.30 -3.22 6.36
N LYS A 90 -3.23 -3.78 5.79
CA LYS A 90 -1.91 -3.17 5.84
C LYS A 90 -1.84 -2.10 4.76
N ILE A 91 -1.71 -0.85 5.16
CA ILE A 91 -1.68 0.29 4.23
C ILE A 91 -0.26 0.80 4.09
N ILE A 92 0.25 0.74 2.88
CA ILE A 92 1.57 1.25 2.49
C ILE A 92 1.37 2.50 1.66
N ILE A 93 1.80 3.63 2.16
CA ILE A 93 1.84 4.85 1.35
C ILE A 93 3.00 4.70 0.37
N TYR A 94 2.73 4.92 -0.91
CA TYR A 94 3.70 4.76 -1.99
C TYR A 94 3.64 6.03 -2.85
N SER A 95 4.56 6.96 -2.61
CA SER A 95 4.47 8.31 -3.15
C SER A 95 5.84 8.89 -3.47
N CYS A 96 5.87 9.85 -4.38
CA CYS A 96 7.08 10.63 -4.68
C CYS A 96 7.41 11.63 -3.57
N GLN A 97 6.47 11.94 -2.69
CA GLN A 97 6.72 12.90 -1.60
C GLN A 97 7.60 12.27 -0.53
N SER A 98 8.70 12.95 -0.19
CA SER A 98 9.67 12.46 0.79
C SER A 98 9.80 13.37 2.02
N GLY A 99 8.97 14.41 2.12
CA GLY A 99 9.02 15.36 3.23
C GLY A 99 8.52 14.78 4.54
N GLU A 100 9.14 15.20 5.64
CA GLU A 100 8.79 14.72 6.97
C GLU A 100 7.32 14.99 7.32
N GLU A 101 6.75 16.09 6.86
CA GLU A 101 5.37 16.46 7.12
C GLU A 101 4.40 15.44 6.51
N SER A 102 4.62 15.07 5.24
CA SER A 102 3.80 14.07 4.56
C SER A 102 3.92 12.71 5.23
N ILE A 103 5.13 12.33 5.61
CA ILE A 103 5.39 11.05 6.27
C ILE A 103 4.68 11.01 7.62
N GLN A 104 4.87 12.05 8.44
CA GLN A 104 4.27 12.13 9.76
C GLN A 104 2.73 12.11 9.67
N ARG A 105 2.18 12.90 8.77
CA ARG A 105 0.73 12.96 8.57
C ARG A 105 0.16 11.61 8.17
N SER A 106 0.87 10.88 7.30
CA SER A 106 0.45 9.54 6.88
C SER A 106 0.35 8.59 8.07
N PHE A 107 1.37 8.57 8.93
CA PHE A 107 1.34 7.71 10.11
C PHE A 107 0.28 8.14 11.11
N ASP A 108 0.09 9.45 11.28
CA ASP A 108 -0.95 9.97 12.19
C ASP A 108 -2.36 9.56 11.73
N LEU A 109 -2.56 9.42 10.42
CA LEU A 109 -3.83 8.98 9.86
C LEU A 109 -3.97 7.47 9.79
N GLY A 110 -2.94 6.72 10.19
CA GLY A 110 -3.04 5.27 10.34
C GLY A 110 -2.33 4.43 9.29
N ALA A 111 -1.41 5.01 8.52
CA ALA A 111 -0.57 4.22 7.61
C ALA A 111 0.33 3.28 8.40
N ASP A 112 0.57 2.09 7.87
CA ASP A 112 1.47 1.11 8.46
C ASP A 112 2.90 1.26 7.98
N PHE A 113 3.09 1.73 6.75
CA PHE A 113 4.40 1.85 6.13
C PHE A 113 4.40 3.03 5.17
N TYR A 114 5.55 3.69 5.01
CA TYR A 114 5.71 4.78 4.06
C TYR A 114 6.86 4.45 3.12
N ALA A 115 6.60 4.44 1.83
CA ALA A 115 7.59 4.19 0.80
C ALA A 115 7.66 5.36 -0.18
N VAL A 116 8.84 5.92 -0.33
CA VAL A 116 9.09 6.91 -1.36
C VAL A 116 9.36 6.15 -2.66
N LYS A 117 8.66 6.52 -3.74
CA LYS A 117 8.79 5.85 -5.03
C LYS A 117 10.25 5.87 -5.50
N PRO A 118 10.88 4.70 -5.68
CA PRO A 118 12.25 4.65 -6.16
C PRO A 118 12.32 5.01 -7.64
N SER A 119 13.45 5.58 -8.07
CA SER A 119 13.70 5.87 -9.47
C SER A 119 14.31 4.68 -10.22
N ARG A 120 14.85 3.70 -9.49
CA ARG A 120 15.49 2.52 -10.06
C ARG A 120 14.65 1.28 -9.80
N TYR A 121 14.53 0.42 -10.82
CA TYR A 121 13.75 -0.80 -10.70
C TYR A 121 14.31 -1.76 -9.64
N ASN A 122 15.63 -1.86 -9.52
CA ASN A 122 16.23 -2.71 -8.49
C ASN A 122 15.87 -2.25 -7.08
N ASP A 123 15.79 -0.94 -6.86
CA ASP A 123 15.37 -0.40 -5.56
C ASP A 123 13.88 -0.68 -5.32
N LEU A 124 13.07 -0.68 -6.36
CA LEU A 124 11.66 -1.03 -6.26
C LEU A 124 11.49 -2.51 -5.90
N LYS A 125 12.32 -3.38 -6.47
CA LYS A 125 12.31 -4.80 -6.11
C LYS A 125 12.69 -5.01 -4.64
N ASP A 126 13.70 -4.26 -4.16
CA ASP A 126 14.09 -4.32 -2.75
C ASP A 126 12.96 -3.84 -1.84
N LEU A 127 12.31 -2.76 -2.22
CA LEU A 127 11.15 -2.25 -1.49
C LEU A 127 10.04 -3.31 -1.39
N ALA A 128 9.69 -3.91 -2.52
CA ALA A 128 8.67 -4.94 -2.56
C ALA A 128 9.03 -6.12 -1.64
N ARG A 129 10.30 -6.53 -1.66
CA ARG A 129 10.78 -7.61 -0.81
C ARG A 129 10.68 -7.25 0.67
N VAL A 130 11.12 -6.05 1.04
CA VAL A 130 11.05 -5.59 2.43
C VAL A 130 9.62 -5.60 2.94
N ILE A 131 8.69 -5.07 2.15
CA ILE A 131 7.29 -4.99 2.56
C ILE A 131 6.64 -6.37 2.67
N MET A 132 6.93 -7.26 1.73
CA MET A 132 6.21 -8.53 1.64
C MET A 132 6.85 -9.69 2.40
N GLU A 133 8.15 -9.62 2.67
CA GLU A 133 8.87 -10.73 3.29
C GLU A 133 9.22 -10.53 4.76
N TYR A 134 9.31 -9.28 5.23
CA TYR A 134 9.68 -9.01 6.62
C TYR A 134 8.46 -8.81 7.50
N SER A 135 8.60 -9.23 8.75
CA SER A 135 7.58 -8.95 9.76
C SER A 135 7.67 -7.49 10.19
N TRP A 136 6.53 -6.82 10.24
CA TRP A 136 6.47 -5.44 10.72
C TRP A 136 6.26 -5.37 12.24
N GLU A 137 5.97 -6.49 12.87
CA GLU A 137 5.78 -6.57 14.31
C GLU A 137 7.08 -6.22 15.02
N GLY A 138 6.98 -5.34 15.99
CA GLY A 138 8.14 -4.88 16.73
C GLY A 138 8.94 -3.77 16.06
N LEU A 139 8.62 -3.40 14.82
CA LEU A 139 9.27 -2.28 14.17
C LEU A 139 8.67 -0.95 14.65
N GLU A 140 9.54 -0.02 14.98
CA GLU A 140 9.12 1.34 15.28
C GLU A 140 8.75 2.08 13.98
N ARG A 141 8.01 3.18 14.14
CA ARG A 141 7.53 3.97 13.00
C ARG A 141 8.65 4.37 12.05
N GLY A 142 9.80 4.85 12.57
CA GLY A 142 10.93 5.25 11.74
C GLY A 142 11.55 4.12 10.92
N GLN A 143 11.39 2.88 11.38
CA GLN A 143 11.89 1.69 10.68
C GLN A 143 10.95 1.21 9.56
N ARG A 144 9.76 1.79 9.50
CA ARG A 144 8.75 1.47 8.49
C ARG A 144 8.74 2.48 7.35
N ILE A 145 9.85 3.19 7.17
CA ILE A 145 10.02 4.18 6.10
C ILE A 145 11.11 3.68 5.15
N PHE A 146 10.77 3.57 3.88
CA PHE A 146 11.71 3.15 2.84
C PHE A 146 11.97 4.32 1.88
N GLY A 147 13.25 4.60 1.60
CA GLY A 147 13.64 5.55 0.58
C GLY A 147 13.62 7.03 0.98
N ALA A 148 13.16 7.36 2.17
CA ALA A 148 13.16 8.73 2.65
C ALA A 148 14.54 9.11 3.18
N ARG A 149 15.02 10.29 2.79
CA ARG A 149 16.29 10.82 3.26
C ARG A 149 16.17 12.31 3.55
#